data_a8beebb428804e7207167f2846b7ca29
#
_entry.id   a8beebb428804e7207167f2846b7ca29
#
_cell.length_a   1.000
_cell.length_b   1.000
_cell.length_c   1.000
_cell.angle_alpha   90.00
_cell.angle_beta   90.00
_cell.angle_gamma   90.00
#
_symmetry.space_group_name_H-M   'P 1'
#
loop_
_entity.id
_entity.type
_entity.pdbx_description
1 polymer ?
#
loop_
_entity_poly.entity_id
_entity_poly.type
_entity_poly.pdbx_seq_one_letter_code
_entity_poly.pdbx_strand_id
1 'polypeptide(L)'
;MTRIDPGLEGVPETLLWTLYHRALEARRPDPVLHDPAAVELVDRIDYPFAARFGTGGLAQAQALRVLAFDREVRRFLRAHPDGTVVALGEGLETQSGRVDNGRVRWIGVDLPETVDVRRRLLPDGPRHRTIASSVLDAAWMDEVDGSRGVLLTAQGLLMYLDPPGVHTVLERCAARFPGAGLVFDAVPRWLAAVAQRDDTGYRPPPWTWTIDRAERRRIATLPGVADLRTVPLPRGRGVVHGFLLPLATRLPVARTALLTVWSATFRTA
;
A
#
# COMPACT_ATOMS: atom_id res chain seq x y z
N MET A 1 -4.38 -29.47 -3.29
CA MET A 1 -5.23 -28.37 -2.80
C MET A 1 -5.97 -27.79 -3.98
N THR A 2 -7.28 -27.56 -3.88
CA THR A 2 -8.07 -26.92 -4.93
C THR A 2 -7.68 -25.45 -5.03
N ARG A 3 -7.30 -24.98 -6.23
CA ARG A 3 -7.02 -23.56 -6.47
C ARG A 3 -8.32 -22.75 -6.43
N ILE A 4 -8.21 -21.50 -6.06
CA ILE A 4 -9.34 -20.57 -5.93
C ILE A 4 -9.31 -19.61 -7.11
N ASP A 5 -10.39 -19.59 -7.90
CA ASP A 5 -10.61 -18.51 -8.86
C ASP A 5 -10.92 -17.22 -8.08
N PRO A 6 -10.14 -16.16 -8.27
CA PRO A 6 -10.36 -14.90 -7.58
C PRO A 6 -11.58 -14.13 -8.11
N GLY A 7 -11.97 -14.32 -9.37
CA GLY A 7 -13.11 -13.64 -10.01
C GLY A 7 -13.06 -12.11 -9.94
N LEU A 8 -11.85 -11.53 -9.91
CA LEU A 8 -11.63 -10.09 -9.77
C LEU A 8 -11.37 -9.44 -11.12
N GLU A 9 -12.00 -8.29 -11.36
CA GLU A 9 -11.83 -7.48 -12.56
C GLU A 9 -11.56 -6.02 -12.23
N GLY A 10 -10.99 -5.26 -13.16
CA GLY A 10 -10.77 -3.83 -13.03
C GLY A 10 -9.75 -3.46 -11.93
N VAL A 11 -10.09 -2.52 -11.06
CA VAL A 11 -9.17 -2.07 -9.99
C VAL A 11 -8.87 -3.20 -9.00
N PRO A 12 -9.82 -4.01 -8.50
CA PRO A 12 -9.54 -5.16 -7.66
C PRO A 12 -8.54 -6.17 -8.27
N GLU A 13 -8.53 -6.40 -9.59
CA GLU A 13 -7.55 -7.29 -10.24
C GLU A 13 -6.10 -6.87 -9.99
N THR A 14 -5.85 -5.58 -9.76
CA THR A 14 -4.49 -5.04 -9.55
C THR A 14 -3.81 -5.60 -8.29
N LEU A 15 -4.57 -6.09 -7.32
CA LEU A 15 -4.01 -6.76 -6.14
C LEU A 15 -3.27 -8.05 -6.52
N LEU A 16 -3.69 -8.75 -7.59
CA LEU A 16 -3.02 -9.95 -8.10
C LEU A 16 -1.66 -9.60 -8.71
N TRP A 17 -1.55 -8.45 -9.39
CA TRP A 17 -0.29 -7.97 -9.92
C TRP A 17 0.71 -7.67 -8.80
N THR A 18 0.29 -6.98 -7.74
CA THR A 18 1.17 -6.67 -6.60
C THR A 18 1.55 -7.92 -5.82
N LEU A 19 0.62 -8.84 -5.62
CA LEU A 19 0.87 -10.13 -4.99
C LEU A 19 1.91 -10.95 -5.76
N TYR A 20 1.74 -11.07 -7.08
CA TYR A 20 2.63 -11.84 -7.94
C TYR A 20 4.07 -11.30 -7.90
N HIS A 21 4.26 -9.98 -7.98
CA HIS A 21 5.59 -9.38 -7.93
C HIS A 21 6.27 -9.58 -6.57
N ARG A 22 5.52 -9.56 -5.46
CA ARG A 22 6.05 -9.91 -4.14
C ARG A 22 6.47 -11.37 -4.06
N ALA A 23 5.65 -12.28 -4.60
CA ALA A 23 5.96 -13.70 -4.65
C ALA A 23 7.20 -14.00 -5.50
N LEU A 24 7.32 -13.35 -6.68
CA LEU A 24 8.51 -13.48 -7.54
C LEU A 24 9.78 -13.02 -6.83
N GLU A 25 9.72 -11.91 -6.11
CA GLU A 25 10.85 -11.43 -5.32
C GLU A 25 11.18 -12.39 -4.18
N ALA A 26 10.17 -12.87 -3.44
CA ALA A 26 10.37 -13.77 -2.32
C ALA A 26 10.89 -15.17 -2.70
N ARG A 27 10.67 -15.60 -3.95
CA ARG A 27 11.20 -16.88 -4.48
C ARG A 27 12.67 -16.81 -4.88
N ARG A 28 13.29 -15.65 -4.88
CA ARG A 28 14.70 -15.53 -5.26
C ARG A 28 15.62 -16.14 -4.20
N PRO A 29 16.82 -16.59 -4.58
CA PRO A 29 17.81 -17.06 -3.60
C PRO A 29 18.36 -15.93 -2.71
N ASP A 30 18.28 -14.67 -3.16
CA ASP A 30 18.76 -13.45 -2.50
C ASP A 30 17.64 -12.40 -2.35
N PRO A 31 16.48 -12.72 -1.74
CA PRO A 31 15.33 -11.84 -1.76
C PRO A 31 15.57 -10.60 -0.89
N VAL A 32 15.15 -9.40 -1.37
CA VAL A 32 15.11 -8.19 -0.51
C VAL A 32 13.88 -8.18 0.38
N LEU A 33 12.81 -8.88 -0.01
CA LEU A 33 11.58 -9.06 0.76
C LEU A 33 11.36 -10.54 1.05
N HIS A 34 11.32 -10.90 2.31
CA HIS A 34 10.90 -12.24 2.74
C HIS A 34 9.38 -12.26 2.94
N ASP A 35 8.65 -12.90 2.02
CA ASP A 35 7.18 -12.96 2.04
C ASP A 35 6.69 -14.36 1.58
N PRO A 36 6.90 -15.40 2.40
CA PRO A 36 6.48 -16.76 2.07
C PRO A 36 4.96 -16.88 1.90
N ALA A 37 4.18 -16.06 2.61
CA ALA A 37 2.74 -16.05 2.47
C ALA A 37 2.30 -15.57 1.07
N ALA A 38 2.99 -14.59 0.48
CA ALA A 38 2.71 -14.19 -0.90
C ALA A 38 2.98 -15.33 -1.90
N VAL A 39 4.04 -16.12 -1.66
CA VAL A 39 4.35 -17.31 -2.47
C VAL A 39 3.22 -18.33 -2.38
N GLU A 40 2.79 -18.66 -1.16
CA GLU A 40 1.69 -19.61 -0.93
C GLU A 40 0.38 -19.13 -1.57
N LEU A 41 0.06 -17.84 -1.46
CA LEU A 41 -1.14 -17.27 -2.06
C LEU A 41 -1.14 -17.42 -3.59
N VAL A 42 -0.03 -17.12 -4.26
CA VAL A 42 0.10 -17.31 -5.72
C VAL A 42 -0.13 -18.77 -6.11
N ASP A 43 0.37 -19.72 -5.33
CA ASP A 43 0.21 -21.16 -5.62
C ASP A 43 -1.23 -21.65 -5.39
N ARG A 44 -2.00 -20.97 -4.53
CA ARG A 44 -3.41 -21.29 -4.20
C ARG A 44 -4.43 -20.61 -5.11
N ILE A 45 -4.04 -19.59 -5.88
CA ILE A 45 -4.94 -18.87 -6.77
C ILE A 45 -4.88 -19.46 -8.18
N ASP A 46 -6.05 -19.73 -8.76
CA ASP A 46 -6.19 -20.15 -10.15
C ASP A 46 -6.23 -18.90 -11.06
N TYR A 47 -5.06 -18.48 -11.49
CA TYR A 47 -4.91 -17.27 -12.32
C TYR A 47 -3.64 -17.38 -13.16
N PRO A 48 -3.65 -16.99 -14.43
CA PRO A 48 -2.51 -17.11 -15.34
C PRO A 48 -1.47 -15.99 -15.12
N PHE A 49 -0.91 -15.90 -13.91
CA PHE A 49 -0.02 -14.82 -13.47
C PHE A 49 1.09 -14.47 -14.44
N ALA A 50 1.87 -15.48 -14.88
CA ALA A 50 3.02 -15.24 -15.77
C ALA A 50 2.61 -14.76 -17.15
N ALA A 51 1.52 -15.31 -17.69
CA ALA A 51 0.97 -14.91 -18.99
C ALA A 51 0.39 -13.48 -18.93
N ARG A 52 -0.23 -13.12 -17.81
CA ARG A 52 -0.89 -11.82 -17.63
C ARG A 52 0.08 -10.71 -17.24
N PHE A 53 1.06 -11.01 -16.36
CA PHE A 53 1.92 -10.00 -15.72
C PHE A 53 3.41 -10.10 -16.09
N GLY A 54 3.78 -11.06 -16.93
CA GLY A 54 5.15 -11.24 -17.42
C GLY A 54 6.12 -11.81 -16.38
N THR A 55 7.41 -11.56 -16.57
CA THR A 55 8.50 -12.21 -15.82
C THR A 55 9.00 -11.45 -14.58
N GLY A 56 8.33 -10.39 -14.18
CA GLY A 56 8.61 -9.74 -12.88
C GLY A 56 9.73 -8.71 -12.87
N GLY A 57 9.98 -8.00 -13.97
CA GLY A 57 10.98 -6.92 -14.02
C GLY A 57 10.82 -5.84 -12.94
N LEU A 58 9.62 -5.68 -12.39
CA LEU A 58 9.31 -4.73 -11.31
C LEU A 58 9.28 -5.37 -9.91
N ALA A 59 9.56 -6.68 -9.77
CA ALA A 59 9.42 -7.40 -8.50
C ALA A 59 10.23 -6.74 -7.37
N GLN A 60 11.50 -6.40 -7.60
CA GLN A 60 12.32 -5.74 -6.59
C GLN A 60 11.82 -4.33 -6.26
N ALA A 61 11.39 -3.55 -7.24
CA ALA A 61 10.86 -2.21 -6.99
C ALA A 61 9.60 -2.25 -6.12
N GLN A 62 8.69 -3.21 -6.38
CA GLN A 62 7.51 -3.46 -5.55
C GLN A 62 7.90 -3.91 -4.13
N ALA A 63 8.86 -4.81 -4.00
CA ALA A 63 9.35 -5.25 -2.70
C ALA A 63 9.96 -4.12 -1.87
N LEU A 64 10.74 -3.22 -2.48
CA LEU A 64 11.32 -2.06 -1.79
C LEU A 64 10.23 -1.08 -1.32
N ARG A 65 9.17 -0.91 -2.11
CA ARG A 65 7.98 -0.15 -1.69
C ARG A 65 7.35 -0.77 -0.43
N VAL A 66 7.06 -2.07 -0.46
CA VAL A 66 6.49 -2.82 0.67
C VAL A 66 7.36 -2.67 1.92
N LEU A 67 8.67 -2.82 1.80
CA LEU A 67 9.61 -2.65 2.92
C LEU A 67 9.61 -1.24 3.50
N ALA A 68 9.34 -0.21 2.68
CA ALA A 68 9.20 1.15 3.17
C ALA A 68 7.95 1.28 4.06
N PHE A 69 6.82 0.69 3.66
CA PHE A 69 5.62 0.62 4.51
C PHE A 69 5.88 -0.19 5.79
N ASP A 70 6.46 -1.37 5.68
CA ASP A 70 6.80 -2.22 6.84
C ASP A 70 7.65 -1.47 7.87
N ARG A 71 8.61 -0.66 7.40
CA ARG A 71 9.47 0.15 8.27
C ARG A 71 8.69 1.23 9.02
N GLU A 72 7.75 1.90 8.35
CA GLU A 72 6.92 2.94 8.99
C GLU A 72 5.96 2.30 10.00
N VAL A 73 5.35 1.16 9.67
CA VAL A 73 4.51 0.40 10.63
C VAL A 73 5.34 -0.04 11.84
N ARG A 74 6.52 -0.65 11.63
CA ARG A 74 7.40 -1.03 12.76
C ARG A 74 7.85 0.18 13.58
N ARG A 75 8.05 1.36 12.96
CA ARG A 75 8.36 2.59 13.69
C ARG A 75 7.18 3.00 14.58
N PHE A 76 5.96 2.98 14.06
CA PHE A 76 4.76 3.24 14.83
C PHE A 76 4.61 2.26 15.99
N LEU A 77 4.75 0.96 15.75
CA LEU A 77 4.59 -0.07 16.77
C LEU A 77 5.65 -0.02 17.89
N ARG A 78 6.82 0.56 17.65
CA ARG A 78 7.78 0.82 18.74
C ARG A 78 7.29 1.89 19.73
N ALA A 79 6.53 2.86 19.26
CA ALA A 79 5.94 3.91 20.11
C ALA A 79 4.56 3.50 20.66
N HIS A 80 3.82 2.67 19.92
CA HIS A 80 2.46 2.24 20.22
C HIS A 80 2.35 0.71 20.06
N PRO A 81 2.91 -0.10 20.97
CA PRO A 81 2.97 -1.55 20.80
C PRO A 81 1.59 -2.23 20.71
N ASP A 82 0.58 -1.67 21.37
CA ASP A 82 -0.83 -2.10 21.35
C ASP A 82 -1.70 -1.25 20.40
N GLY A 83 -1.07 -0.45 19.55
CA GLY A 83 -1.76 0.46 18.63
C GLY A 83 -2.55 -0.29 17.55
N THR A 84 -3.41 0.45 16.87
CA THR A 84 -4.21 -0.06 15.76
C THR A 84 -3.60 0.38 14.43
N VAL A 85 -3.34 -0.57 13.53
CA VAL A 85 -3.02 -0.30 12.13
C VAL A 85 -4.28 -0.50 11.29
N VAL A 86 -4.62 0.50 10.48
CA VAL A 86 -5.75 0.44 9.55
C VAL A 86 -5.21 0.42 8.13
N ALA A 87 -5.35 -0.71 7.43
CA ALA A 87 -4.91 -0.89 6.06
C ALA A 87 -6.06 -0.60 5.09
N LEU A 88 -6.01 0.55 4.44
CA LEU A 88 -6.99 0.98 3.45
C LEU A 88 -6.63 0.36 2.09
N GLY A 89 -7.58 -0.32 1.45
CA GLY A 89 -7.36 -1.08 0.23
C GLY A 89 -6.36 -2.21 0.46
N GLU A 90 -6.58 -3.03 1.51
CA GLU A 90 -5.61 -4.04 1.94
C GLU A 90 -5.37 -5.14 0.89
N GLY A 91 -6.36 -5.47 0.09
CA GLY A 91 -6.26 -6.52 -0.92
C GLY A 91 -5.75 -7.85 -0.36
N LEU A 92 -4.81 -8.46 -1.06
CA LEU A 92 -4.08 -9.65 -0.61
C LEU A 92 -2.70 -9.30 -0.01
N GLU A 93 -2.60 -8.13 0.66
CA GLU A 93 -1.36 -7.78 1.36
C GLU A 93 -1.18 -8.63 2.62
N THR A 94 0.07 -9.05 2.86
CA THR A 94 0.50 -9.92 3.96
C THR A 94 1.29 -9.16 5.03
N GLN A 95 1.22 -7.83 4.99
CA GLN A 95 1.98 -6.92 5.87
C GLN A 95 1.72 -7.20 7.35
N SER A 96 0.46 -7.46 7.72
CA SER A 96 0.10 -7.77 9.11
C SER A 96 0.95 -8.89 9.71
N GLY A 97 1.18 -9.97 8.94
CA GLY A 97 2.05 -11.07 9.38
C GLY A 97 3.54 -10.71 9.42
N ARG A 98 4.02 -9.88 8.47
CA ARG A 98 5.44 -9.49 8.43
C ARG A 98 5.86 -8.53 9.54
N VAL A 99 4.93 -7.75 10.07
CA VAL A 99 5.21 -6.71 11.08
C VAL A 99 4.61 -7.01 12.45
N ASP A 100 3.98 -8.17 12.61
CA ASP A 100 3.31 -8.55 13.85
C ASP A 100 4.29 -8.54 15.04
N ASN A 101 3.92 -7.80 16.07
CA ASN A 101 4.64 -7.74 17.34
C ASN A 101 3.93 -8.53 18.46
N GLY A 102 2.93 -9.35 18.13
CA GLY A 102 2.10 -10.12 19.06
C GLY A 102 1.01 -9.32 19.77
N ARG A 103 0.91 -7.99 19.57
CA ARG A 103 0.03 -7.08 20.32
C ARG A 103 -0.77 -6.12 19.42
N VAL A 104 -0.27 -5.83 18.21
CA VAL A 104 -0.92 -4.92 17.26
C VAL A 104 -2.34 -5.39 16.93
N ARG A 105 -3.26 -4.44 16.84
CA ARG A 105 -4.58 -4.64 16.25
C ARG A 105 -4.53 -4.23 14.80
N TRP A 106 -5.03 -5.07 13.92
CA TRP A 106 -5.02 -4.84 12.48
C TRP A 106 -6.45 -4.81 11.92
N ILE A 107 -6.77 -3.77 11.18
CA ILE A 107 -8.06 -3.64 10.50
C ILE A 107 -7.79 -3.39 9.02
N GLY A 108 -8.20 -4.33 8.18
CA GLY A 108 -8.25 -4.13 6.73
C GLY A 108 -9.59 -3.49 6.33
N VAL A 109 -9.58 -2.54 5.41
CA VAL A 109 -10.78 -1.97 4.79
C VAL A 109 -10.66 -2.12 3.29
N ASP A 110 -11.58 -2.84 2.66
CA ASP A 110 -11.57 -3.04 1.22
C ASP A 110 -13.00 -3.28 0.68
N LEU A 111 -13.13 -3.23 -0.64
CA LEU A 111 -14.40 -3.49 -1.31
C LEU A 111 -14.91 -4.92 -1.02
N PRO A 112 -16.23 -5.12 -0.95
CA PRO A 112 -16.82 -6.42 -0.59
C PRO A 112 -16.27 -7.60 -1.39
N GLU A 113 -16.13 -7.46 -2.71
CA GLU A 113 -15.60 -8.50 -3.60
C GLU A 113 -14.15 -8.85 -3.27
N THR A 114 -13.33 -7.88 -2.89
CA THR A 114 -11.94 -8.11 -2.44
C THR A 114 -11.91 -8.82 -1.10
N VAL A 115 -12.76 -8.40 -0.17
CA VAL A 115 -12.86 -8.99 1.17
C VAL A 115 -13.28 -10.46 1.09
N ASP A 116 -14.20 -10.81 0.20
CA ASP A 116 -14.64 -12.19 0.01
C ASP A 116 -13.49 -13.09 -0.48
N VAL A 117 -12.69 -12.63 -1.44
CA VAL A 117 -11.50 -13.34 -1.89
C VAL A 117 -10.46 -13.43 -0.77
N ARG A 118 -10.22 -12.32 -0.07
CA ARG A 118 -9.26 -12.27 1.04
C ARG A 118 -9.63 -13.28 2.14
N ARG A 119 -10.86 -13.32 2.61
CA ARG A 119 -11.30 -14.23 3.67
C ARG A 119 -11.17 -15.70 3.31
N ARG A 120 -11.30 -16.05 2.03
CA ARG A 120 -11.06 -17.42 1.54
C ARG A 120 -9.58 -17.82 1.55
N LEU A 121 -8.68 -16.87 1.43
CA LEU A 121 -7.23 -17.06 1.29
C LEU A 121 -6.48 -16.72 2.59
N LEU A 122 -6.86 -15.64 3.24
CA LEU A 122 -6.28 -15.06 4.47
C LEU A 122 -7.42 -14.76 5.45
N PRO A 123 -7.94 -15.76 6.17
CA PRO A 123 -9.04 -15.57 7.10
C PRO A 123 -8.68 -14.60 8.23
N ASP A 124 -9.69 -13.89 8.72
CA ASP A 124 -9.55 -13.01 9.88
C ASP A 124 -9.07 -13.81 11.12
N GLY A 125 -8.39 -13.14 12.01
CA GLY A 125 -7.84 -13.70 13.25
C GLY A 125 -8.19 -12.85 14.47
N PRO A 126 -7.78 -13.25 15.66
CA PRO A 126 -8.17 -12.57 16.90
C PRO A 126 -7.70 -11.11 17.00
N ARG A 127 -6.66 -10.73 16.26
CA ARG A 127 -6.09 -9.38 16.21
C ARG A 127 -6.13 -8.75 14.80
N HIS A 128 -6.64 -9.48 13.82
CA HIS A 128 -6.80 -9.01 12.45
C HIS A 128 -8.24 -9.25 12.00
N ARG A 129 -8.92 -8.21 11.57
CA ARG A 129 -10.25 -8.30 10.95
C ARG A 129 -10.32 -7.43 9.70
N THR A 130 -11.19 -7.82 8.77
CA THR A 130 -11.40 -7.11 7.52
C THR A 130 -12.82 -6.56 7.46
N ILE A 131 -12.97 -5.28 7.13
CA ILE A 131 -14.25 -4.58 6.96
C ILE A 131 -14.53 -4.45 5.46
N ALA A 132 -15.67 -4.96 5.02
CA ALA A 132 -16.16 -4.84 3.65
C ALA A 132 -16.84 -3.47 3.47
N SER A 133 -16.06 -2.47 3.05
CA SER A 133 -16.52 -1.10 2.87
C SER A 133 -15.65 -0.35 1.87
N SER A 134 -16.23 0.59 1.14
CA SER A 134 -15.43 1.57 0.41
C SER A 134 -14.67 2.46 1.40
N VAL A 135 -13.41 2.79 1.08
CA VAL A 135 -12.62 3.74 1.88
C VAL A 135 -13.22 5.16 1.87
N LEU A 136 -14.07 5.46 0.90
CA LEU A 136 -14.82 6.70 0.79
C LEU A 136 -16.04 6.74 1.74
N ASP A 137 -16.49 5.61 2.25
CA ASP A 137 -17.52 5.54 3.28
C ASP A 137 -16.88 5.80 4.66
N ALA A 138 -17.50 6.65 5.47
CA ALA A 138 -16.99 6.98 6.79
C ALA A 138 -17.31 5.91 7.86
N ALA A 139 -18.26 5.02 7.61
CA ALA A 139 -18.78 4.07 8.60
C ALA A 139 -17.70 3.14 9.18
N TRP A 140 -16.69 2.72 8.38
CA TRP A 140 -15.60 1.89 8.88
C TRP A 140 -14.77 2.55 9.99
N MET A 141 -14.76 3.90 10.03
CA MET A 141 -13.99 4.65 11.03
C MET A 141 -14.54 4.47 12.45
N ASP A 142 -15.83 4.20 12.59
CA ASP A 142 -16.47 3.99 13.89
C ASP A 142 -16.11 2.65 14.54
N GLU A 143 -15.62 1.73 13.72
CA GLU A 143 -15.13 0.44 14.17
C GLU A 143 -13.67 0.45 14.65
N VAL A 144 -12.97 1.57 14.52
CA VAL A 144 -11.55 1.71 14.89
C VAL A 144 -11.42 2.24 16.31
N ASP A 145 -10.87 1.42 17.21
CA ASP A 145 -10.44 1.87 18.53
C ASP A 145 -9.09 2.62 18.41
N GLY A 146 -9.15 3.94 18.54
CA GLY A 146 -7.99 4.82 18.47
C GLY A 146 -7.30 5.10 19.80
N SER A 147 -7.77 4.54 20.91
CA SER A 147 -7.32 4.89 22.27
C SER A 147 -5.84 4.61 22.54
N ARG A 148 -5.22 3.71 21.79
CA ARG A 148 -3.81 3.31 21.92
C ARG A 148 -2.92 3.77 20.77
N GLY A 149 -3.38 4.73 19.96
CA GLY A 149 -2.74 5.24 18.77
C GLY A 149 -3.19 4.52 17.50
N VAL A 150 -3.21 5.28 16.39
CA VAL A 150 -3.63 4.79 15.07
C VAL A 150 -2.55 5.10 14.04
N LEU A 151 -2.26 4.14 13.20
CA LEU A 151 -1.55 4.34 11.94
C LEU A 151 -2.42 3.84 10.80
N LEU A 152 -2.67 4.69 9.81
CA LEU A 152 -3.33 4.29 8.57
C LEU A 152 -2.27 3.97 7.50
N THR A 153 -2.54 2.99 6.66
CA THR A 153 -1.74 2.69 5.47
C THR A 153 -2.65 2.63 4.25
N ALA A 154 -2.22 3.20 3.13
CA ALA A 154 -2.91 3.14 1.84
C ALA A 154 -1.89 2.78 0.76
N GLN A 155 -1.70 1.48 0.54
CA GLN A 155 -0.68 0.95 -0.36
C GLN A 155 -1.29 0.56 -1.70
N GLY A 156 -0.99 1.30 -2.78
CA GLY A 156 -1.52 1.04 -4.11
C GLY A 156 -3.02 1.36 -4.24
N LEU A 157 -3.53 2.30 -3.46
CA LEU A 157 -4.94 2.64 -3.39
C LEU A 157 -5.26 4.03 -3.95
N LEU A 158 -4.64 5.08 -3.41
CA LEU A 158 -5.07 6.46 -3.63
C LEU A 158 -5.02 6.86 -5.10
N MET A 159 -4.14 6.27 -5.88
CA MET A 159 -4.01 6.53 -7.32
C MET A 159 -5.25 6.14 -8.14
N TYR A 160 -6.14 5.31 -7.60
CA TYR A 160 -7.39 4.89 -8.25
C TYR A 160 -8.60 5.72 -7.83
N LEU A 161 -8.45 6.58 -6.82
CA LEU A 161 -9.48 7.53 -6.42
C LEU A 161 -9.36 8.82 -7.26
N ASP A 162 -10.47 9.53 -7.43
CA ASP A 162 -10.42 10.87 -7.97
C ASP A 162 -9.81 11.87 -6.97
N PRO A 163 -9.29 13.02 -7.42
CA PRO A 163 -8.67 13.99 -6.52
C PRO A 163 -9.56 14.46 -5.36
N PRO A 164 -10.86 14.76 -5.54
CA PRO A 164 -11.77 15.07 -4.44
C PRO A 164 -11.89 13.93 -3.42
N GLY A 165 -11.97 12.68 -3.89
CA GLY A 165 -12.04 11.49 -3.04
C GLY A 165 -10.79 11.32 -2.17
N VAL A 166 -9.60 11.53 -2.75
CA VAL A 166 -8.34 11.48 -1.99
C VAL A 166 -8.35 12.53 -0.88
N HIS A 167 -8.72 13.79 -1.19
CA HIS A 167 -8.76 14.85 -0.17
C HIS A 167 -9.79 14.54 0.91
N THR A 168 -10.97 14.04 0.54
CA THR A 168 -12.01 13.64 1.48
C THR A 168 -11.53 12.56 2.44
N VAL A 169 -10.83 11.53 1.94
CA VAL A 169 -10.25 10.46 2.79
C VAL A 169 -9.24 11.05 3.76
N LEU A 170 -8.30 11.89 3.30
CA LEU A 170 -7.30 12.49 4.16
C LEU A 170 -7.93 13.39 5.26
N GLU A 171 -8.86 14.25 4.88
CA GLU A 171 -9.54 15.17 5.81
C GLU A 171 -10.36 14.42 6.86
N ARG A 172 -11.13 13.41 6.44
CA ARG A 172 -11.91 12.56 7.37
C ARG A 172 -11.01 11.78 8.33
N CYS A 173 -9.93 11.18 7.82
CA CYS A 173 -8.95 10.50 8.66
C CYS A 173 -8.31 11.45 9.66
N ALA A 174 -7.93 12.67 9.23
CA ALA A 174 -7.34 13.67 10.11
C ALA A 174 -8.32 14.15 11.19
N ALA A 175 -9.60 14.32 10.85
CA ALA A 175 -10.64 14.72 11.78
C ALA A 175 -10.99 13.61 12.80
N ARG A 176 -11.05 12.34 12.33
CA ARG A 176 -11.49 11.20 13.16
C ARG A 176 -10.38 10.64 14.05
N PHE A 177 -9.12 10.76 13.63
CA PHE A 177 -7.96 10.22 14.32
C PHE A 177 -6.89 11.30 14.58
N PRO A 178 -7.14 12.28 15.46
CA PRO A 178 -6.14 13.30 15.81
C PRO A 178 -4.85 12.67 16.32
N GLY A 179 -3.70 13.17 15.85
CA GLY A 179 -2.38 12.64 16.20
C GLY A 179 -1.97 11.38 15.46
N ALA A 180 -2.85 10.78 14.66
CA ALA A 180 -2.52 9.60 13.86
C ALA A 180 -1.55 9.91 12.71
N GLY A 181 -0.94 8.87 12.17
CA GLY A 181 -0.18 8.91 10.92
C GLY A 181 -0.92 8.25 9.77
N LEU A 182 -0.64 8.68 8.55
CA LEU A 182 -1.04 7.99 7.32
C LEU A 182 0.18 7.78 6.43
N VAL A 183 0.45 6.53 6.05
CA VAL A 183 1.47 6.17 5.07
C VAL A 183 0.78 5.77 3.78
N PHE A 184 1.17 6.37 2.67
CA PHE A 184 0.60 6.08 1.36
C PHE A 184 1.66 6.18 0.26
N ASP A 185 1.42 5.54 -0.86
CA ASP A 185 2.22 5.73 -2.06
C ASP A 185 1.50 6.59 -3.09
N ALA A 186 2.30 7.24 -3.91
CA ALA A 186 1.80 8.10 -4.96
C ALA A 186 2.63 8.00 -6.23
N VAL A 187 1.96 8.10 -7.37
CA VAL A 187 2.55 8.00 -8.69
C VAL A 187 2.78 9.42 -9.22
N PRO A 188 3.97 9.72 -9.76
CA PRO A 188 4.19 11.00 -10.43
C PRO A 188 3.43 11.04 -11.77
N ARG A 189 2.96 12.23 -12.15
CA ARG A 189 2.14 12.46 -13.34
C ARG A 189 2.74 11.89 -14.63
N TRP A 190 4.06 12.03 -14.81
CA TRP A 190 4.72 11.52 -16.02
C TRP A 190 4.69 9.99 -16.10
N LEU A 191 4.84 9.29 -14.94
CA LEU A 191 4.81 7.83 -14.90
C LEU A 191 3.41 7.30 -15.22
N ALA A 192 2.37 7.98 -14.72
CA ALA A 192 0.99 7.67 -15.08
C ALA A 192 0.76 7.78 -16.60
N ALA A 193 1.30 8.84 -17.23
CA ALA A 193 1.20 9.03 -18.67
C ALA A 193 1.95 7.98 -19.50
N VAL A 194 3.08 7.46 -19.01
CA VAL A 194 3.85 6.40 -19.67
C VAL A 194 3.17 5.04 -19.51
N ALA A 195 2.73 4.69 -18.31
CA ALA A 195 2.07 3.41 -18.03
C ALA A 195 0.79 3.19 -18.86
N GLN A 196 0.13 4.27 -19.28
CA GLN A 196 -1.05 4.21 -20.15
C GLN A 196 -0.70 3.97 -21.62
N ARG A 197 0.56 4.14 -22.03
CA ARG A 197 1.04 4.01 -23.42
C ARG A 197 1.76 2.70 -23.69
N ASP A 198 2.08 1.93 -22.68
CA ASP A 198 2.81 0.67 -22.82
C ASP A 198 1.89 -0.42 -23.40
N ASP A 199 2.21 -0.89 -24.61
CA ASP A 199 1.47 -1.92 -25.34
C ASP A 199 2.00 -3.35 -25.09
N THR A 200 3.03 -3.50 -24.24
CA THR A 200 3.79 -4.75 -24.13
C THR A 200 3.27 -5.74 -23.11
N GLY A 201 2.10 -5.48 -22.46
CA GLY A 201 1.62 -6.40 -21.45
C GLY A 201 0.37 -5.98 -20.70
N TYR A 202 0.36 -6.22 -19.41
CA TYR A 202 -0.74 -5.85 -18.51
C TYR A 202 -0.87 -4.32 -18.42
N ARG A 203 -2.07 -3.83 -18.73
CA ARG A 203 -2.43 -2.43 -18.53
C ARG A 203 -3.23 -2.32 -17.23
N PRO A 204 -2.69 -1.67 -16.20
CA PRO A 204 -3.48 -1.37 -15.01
C PRO A 204 -4.63 -0.42 -15.37
N PRO A 205 -5.73 -0.41 -14.61
CA PRO A 205 -6.74 0.64 -14.72
C PRO A 205 -6.12 2.03 -14.62
N PRO A 206 -6.73 3.05 -15.24
CA PRO A 206 -6.20 4.41 -15.24
C PRO A 206 -5.95 4.93 -13.82
N TRP A 207 -4.79 5.51 -13.61
CA TRP A 207 -4.49 6.23 -12.38
C TRP A 207 -5.08 7.64 -12.49
N THR A 208 -6.13 7.88 -11.72
CA THR A 208 -6.91 9.12 -11.72
C THR A 208 -6.29 10.20 -10.84
N TRP A 209 -5.57 9.79 -9.80
CA TRP A 209 -4.83 10.71 -8.94
C TRP A 209 -3.32 10.50 -9.04
N THR A 210 -2.60 11.62 -9.12
CA THR A 210 -1.13 11.66 -9.22
C THR A 210 -0.61 12.78 -8.34
N ILE A 211 0.64 12.63 -7.85
CA ILE A 211 1.26 13.66 -7.03
C ILE A 211 2.27 14.46 -7.85
N ASP A 212 2.11 15.77 -7.82
CA ASP A 212 3.08 16.75 -8.30
C ASP A 212 3.39 17.80 -7.20
N ARG A 213 4.12 18.84 -7.55
CA ARG A 213 4.46 19.90 -6.57
C ARG A 213 3.21 20.66 -6.08
N ALA A 214 2.19 20.83 -6.93
CA ALA A 214 0.97 21.54 -6.56
C ALA A 214 0.11 20.68 -5.63
N GLU A 215 -0.09 19.40 -5.98
CA GLU A 215 -0.85 18.46 -5.17
C GLU A 215 -0.20 18.21 -3.81
N ARG A 216 1.14 18.07 -3.77
CA ARG A 216 1.88 17.99 -2.51
C ARG A 216 1.60 19.19 -1.59
N ARG A 217 1.60 20.42 -2.14
CA ARG A 217 1.29 21.62 -1.34
C ARG A 217 -0.14 21.58 -0.86
N ARG A 218 -1.07 21.17 -1.72
CA ARG A 218 -2.48 21.07 -1.39
C ARG A 218 -2.69 20.11 -0.20
N ILE A 219 -2.12 18.90 -0.28
CA ILE A 219 -2.21 17.94 0.84
C ILE A 219 -1.61 18.52 2.12
N ALA A 220 -0.44 19.16 2.04
CA ALA A 220 0.21 19.75 3.21
C ALA A 220 -0.60 20.89 3.86
N THR A 221 -1.58 21.45 3.15
CA THR A 221 -2.47 22.52 3.64
C THR A 221 -3.88 22.04 3.96
N LEU A 222 -4.18 20.75 3.79
CA LEU A 222 -5.49 20.19 4.16
C LEU A 222 -5.76 20.37 5.66
N PRO A 223 -7.02 20.62 6.05
CA PRO A 223 -7.41 20.66 7.45
C PRO A 223 -6.95 19.40 8.21
N GLY A 224 -6.34 19.62 9.36
CA GLY A 224 -5.86 18.52 10.22
C GLY A 224 -4.52 17.90 9.84
N VAL A 225 -3.92 18.19 8.66
CA VAL A 225 -2.58 17.74 8.33
C VAL A 225 -1.53 18.63 9.01
N ALA A 226 -0.63 18.02 9.78
CA ALA A 226 0.44 18.71 10.49
C ALA A 226 1.76 18.68 9.72
N ASP A 227 2.10 17.53 9.12
CA ASP A 227 3.32 17.32 8.35
C ASP A 227 3.10 16.36 7.18
N LEU A 228 3.86 16.55 6.13
CA LEU A 228 3.90 15.67 4.96
C LEU A 228 5.34 15.49 4.48
N ARG A 229 5.86 14.28 4.61
CA ARG A 229 7.24 13.93 4.23
C ARG A 229 7.30 12.72 3.32
N THR A 230 8.36 12.63 2.53
CA THR A 230 8.67 11.42 1.77
C THR A 230 9.33 10.37 2.67
N VAL A 231 9.00 9.11 2.45
CA VAL A 231 9.64 7.95 3.07
C VAL A 231 10.69 7.39 2.10
N PRO A 232 11.98 7.39 2.45
CA PRO A 232 13.01 6.85 1.56
C PRO A 232 12.81 5.34 1.35
N LEU A 233 12.93 4.87 0.12
CA LEU A 233 12.96 3.44 -0.16
C LEU A 233 14.24 2.82 0.42
N PRO A 234 14.19 1.57 0.91
CA PRO A 234 15.38 0.82 1.29
C PRO A 234 16.30 0.59 0.09
N ARG A 235 17.55 0.23 0.37
CA ARG A 235 18.48 -0.19 -0.67
C ARG A 235 18.09 -1.58 -1.18
N GLY A 236 18.12 -1.73 -2.49
CA GLY A 236 17.93 -3.01 -3.15
C GLY A 236 19.23 -3.59 -3.69
N ARG A 237 19.10 -4.66 -4.48
CA ARG A 237 20.22 -5.29 -5.19
C ARG A 237 20.60 -4.52 -6.45
N GLY A 238 21.84 -4.74 -6.88
CA GLY A 238 22.39 -4.15 -8.10
C GLY A 238 22.65 -2.65 -7.99
N VAL A 239 23.30 -2.11 -9.00
CA VAL A 239 23.75 -0.71 -9.01
C VAL A 239 22.58 0.27 -8.97
N VAL A 240 21.51 -0.02 -9.68
CA VAL A 240 20.35 0.88 -9.78
C VAL A 240 19.66 1.03 -8.43
N HIS A 241 19.18 -0.06 -7.83
CA HIS A 241 18.41 -0.01 -6.57
C HIS A 241 19.30 0.07 -5.32
N GLY A 242 20.56 -0.39 -5.42
CA GLY A 242 21.52 -0.34 -4.31
C GLY A 242 22.21 1.02 -4.16
N PHE A 243 22.40 1.74 -5.26
CA PHE A 243 23.22 2.96 -5.26
C PHE A 243 22.55 4.16 -5.96
N LEU A 244 22.15 4.02 -7.24
CA LEU A 244 21.67 5.16 -8.04
C LEU A 244 20.35 5.72 -7.53
N LEU A 245 19.34 4.89 -7.27
CA LEU A 245 18.04 5.32 -6.76
C LEU A 245 18.14 5.95 -5.36
N PRO A 246 18.82 5.34 -4.36
CA PRO A 246 19.03 5.97 -3.07
C PRO A 246 19.76 7.32 -3.14
N LEU A 247 20.71 7.46 -4.08
CA LEU A 247 21.38 8.74 -4.29
C LEU A 247 20.45 9.76 -4.95
N ALA A 248 19.74 9.37 -6.00
CA ALA A 248 18.79 10.23 -6.71
C ALA A 248 17.68 10.75 -5.77
N THR A 249 17.14 9.91 -4.89
CA THR A 249 16.10 10.32 -3.93
C THR A 249 16.56 11.35 -2.88
N ARG A 250 17.86 11.61 -2.76
CA ARG A 250 18.39 12.73 -1.95
C ARG A 250 18.16 14.09 -2.61
N LEU A 251 18.04 14.12 -3.94
CA LEU A 251 17.77 15.34 -4.70
C LEU A 251 16.27 15.72 -4.57
N PRO A 252 15.95 16.98 -4.23
CA PRO A 252 14.55 17.40 -4.05
C PRO A 252 13.67 17.17 -5.29
N VAL A 253 14.23 17.31 -6.49
CA VAL A 253 13.52 17.12 -7.77
C VAL A 253 13.18 15.63 -8.00
N ALA A 254 14.09 14.73 -7.66
CA ALA A 254 13.88 13.30 -7.87
C ALA A 254 12.82 12.69 -6.92
N ARG A 255 12.59 13.32 -5.76
CA ARG A 255 11.56 12.88 -4.80
C ARG A 255 10.14 12.96 -5.36
N THR A 256 9.89 13.83 -6.32
CA THR A 256 8.60 13.96 -7.00
C THR A 256 8.59 13.34 -8.40
N ALA A 257 9.74 12.83 -8.85
CA ALA A 257 9.91 12.23 -10.17
C ALA A 257 9.86 10.69 -10.17
N LEU A 258 9.77 10.05 -9.02
CA LEU A 258 9.73 8.60 -8.87
C LEU A 258 8.45 8.21 -8.13
N LEU A 259 8.04 6.93 -8.27
CA LEU A 259 7.03 6.38 -7.36
C LEU A 259 7.56 6.53 -5.93
N THR A 260 6.83 7.25 -5.11
CA THR A 260 7.27 7.62 -3.77
C THR A 260 6.29 7.16 -2.71
N VAL A 261 6.83 6.76 -1.58
CA VAL A 261 6.05 6.55 -0.35
C VAL A 261 6.06 7.84 0.44
N TRP A 262 4.91 8.23 0.96
CA TRP A 262 4.68 9.44 1.74
C TRP A 262 4.19 9.07 3.13
N SER A 263 4.49 9.92 4.08
CA SER A 263 3.94 9.84 5.43
C SER A 263 3.39 11.21 5.80
N ALA A 264 2.10 11.25 6.05
CA ALA A 264 1.42 12.39 6.67
C ALA A 264 1.26 12.15 8.17
N THR A 265 1.33 13.21 8.96
CA THR A 265 0.98 13.20 10.39
C THR A 265 -0.18 14.16 10.59
N PHE A 266 -1.17 13.76 11.38
CA PHE A 266 -2.32 14.59 11.68
C PHE A 266 -2.09 15.41 12.96
N ARG A 267 -2.70 16.58 13.04
CA ARG A 267 -2.64 17.44 14.23
C ARG A 267 -3.29 16.72 15.41
N THR A 268 -2.71 16.87 16.57
CA THR A 268 -3.38 16.53 17.84
C THR A 268 -4.54 17.48 18.07
N ALA A 269 -5.60 17.01 18.74
CA ALA A 269 -6.73 17.84 19.11
C ALA A 269 -6.31 18.92 20.11
#